data_eca33abe153edd255df6f4aa173f40f2
#
_entry.id   eca33abe153edd255df6f4aa173f40f2
#
_cell.length_a   1.000
_cell.length_b   1.000
_cell.length_c   1.000
_cell.angle_alpha   90.00
_cell.angle_beta   90.00
_cell.angle_gamma   90.00
#
_symmetry.space_group_name_H-M   'P 1'
#
loop_
_entity.id
_entity.type
_entity.pdbx_description
1 polymer ?
#
loop_
_entity_poly.entity_id
_entity_poly.type
_entity_poly.pdbx_seq_one_letter_code
_entity_poly.pdbx_strand_id
1 'polypeptide(L)'
;MTTKETEKDRSDSRDWSKNRVLTVGALISCLTVYGVTISLFNPFLSLLLEQRGTAASSIGALAMAAPIGVLVGSFLVPKLMRSYEGRSMLLFGVSVEVVLILGLMLTESFGVWFVIRFFGGFTGAILFLVTETWIIEIAPAKDRGKVLGLYNTALAFSFAIGPLVLSLTGASGTAPYIIGVVAMLVASIPLLFAGTYRSSALDSPRFGVIGFFWVAPLLVVVIFAAGFKEVAL
;
A
#
# COMPACT_ATOMS: atom_id res chain seq x y z
N MET A 1 -40.76 -14.20 16.95
CA MET A 1 -39.83 -13.30 16.27
C MET A 1 -38.47 -13.99 16.30
N THR A 2 -38.06 -14.55 15.19
CA THR A 2 -36.98 -15.53 15.12
C THR A 2 -35.62 -14.84 14.97
N THR A 3 -34.58 -15.42 15.55
CA THR A 3 -33.18 -14.99 15.52
C THR A 3 -32.68 -14.60 14.10
N LYS A 4 -33.28 -15.18 13.05
CA LYS A 4 -32.99 -14.87 11.65
C LYS A 4 -33.50 -13.49 11.19
N GLU A 5 -34.60 -12.97 11.76
CA GLU A 5 -35.08 -11.63 11.44
C GLU A 5 -34.20 -10.53 12.04
N THR A 6 -33.67 -10.78 13.25
CA THR A 6 -32.75 -9.86 13.92
C THR A 6 -31.37 -9.82 13.23
N GLU A 7 -30.95 -10.90 12.64
CA GLU A 7 -29.67 -11.01 11.89
C GLU A 7 -29.77 -10.37 10.50
N LYS A 8 -30.93 -10.51 9.85
CA LYS A 8 -31.25 -9.84 8.58
C LYS A 8 -31.39 -8.32 8.74
N ASP A 9 -31.98 -7.87 9.84
CA ASP A 9 -32.16 -6.43 10.16
C ASP A 9 -30.79 -5.79 10.52
N ARG A 10 -29.88 -6.53 11.18
CA ARG A 10 -28.47 -6.10 11.40
C ARG A 10 -27.65 -6.05 10.12
N SER A 11 -27.95 -6.89 9.11
CA SER A 11 -27.26 -6.87 7.82
C SER A 11 -27.74 -5.70 6.93
N ASP A 12 -29.00 -5.34 7.01
CA ASP A 12 -29.59 -4.23 6.24
C ASP A 12 -29.26 -2.84 6.80
N SER A 13 -28.87 -2.77 8.09
CA SER A 13 -28.46 -1.51 8.72
C SER A 13 -27.08 -0.98 8.27
N ARG A 14 -26.35 -1.71 7.43
CA ARG A 14 -25.07 -1.30 6.82
C ARG A 14 -25.26 -0.78 5.40
N ASP A 15 -26.22 0.04 5.17
CA ASP A 15 -26.32 0.73 3.88
C ASP A 15 -25.31 1.89 3.77
N TRP A 16 -25.08 2.37 2.53
CA TRP A 16 -24.13 3.44 2.28
C TRP A 16 -24.56 4.74 2.97
N SER A 17 -23.82 5.15 4.01
CA SER A 17 -23.93 6.49 4.56
C SER A 17 -22.94 7.44 3.88
N LYS A 18 -23.23 8.74 3.88
CA LYS A 18 -22.35 9.77 3.30
C LYS A 18 -20.91 9.66 3.84
N ASN A 19 -20.77 9.42 5.13
CA ASN A 19 -19.44 9.27 5.77
C ASN A 19 -18.69 8.02 5.32
N ARG A 20 -19.37 6.92 5.05
CA ARG A 20 -18.74 5.69 4.54
C ARG A 20 -18.23 5.88 3.11
N VAL A 21 -19.02 6.51 2.25
CA VAL A 21 -18.62 6.82 0.86
C VAL A 21 -17.38 7.72 0.86
N LEU A 22 -17.40 8.78 1.66
CA LEU A 22 -16.24 9.68 1.77
C LEU A 22 -15.00 8.98 2.30
N THR A 23 -15.15 8.12 3.31
CA THR A 23 -14.03 7.35 3.87
C THR A 23 -13.44 6.38 2.83
N VAL A 24 -14.29 5.61 2.14
CA VAL A 24 -13.82 4.70 1.08
C VAL A 24 -13.14 5.47 -0.05
N GLY A 25 -13.70 6.59 -0.47
CA GLY A 25 -13.09 7.48 -1.46
C GLY A 25 -11.72 7.99 -1.02
N ALA A 26 -11.60 8.42 0.24
CA ALA A 26 -10.32 8.87 0.81
C ALA A 26 -9.27 7.77 0.84
N LEU A 27 -9.66 6.55 1.23
CA LEU A 27 -8.78 5.40 1.29
C LEU A 27 -8.26 4.99 -0.10
N ILE A 28 -9.18 4.88 -1.08
CA ILE A 28 -8.83 4.55 -2.48
C ILE A 28 -7.92 5.64 -3.06
N SER A 29 -8.26 6.92 -2.88
CA SER A 29 -7.44 8.03 -3.38
C SER A 29 -6.05 8.03 -2.78
N CYS A 30 -5.91 7.85 -1.48
CA CYS A 30 -4.62 7.80 -0.80
C CYS A 30 -3.75 6.67 -1.37
N LEU A 31 -4.29 5.46 -1.49
CA LEU A 31 -3.52 4.33 -1.97
C LEU A 31 -3.21 4.41 -3.47
N THR A 32 -4.11 4.98 -4.26
CA THR A 32 -3.85 5.26 -5.69
C THR A 32 -2.67 6.21 -5.86
N VAL A 33 -2.62 7.30 -5.09
CA VAL A 33 -1.49 8.24 -5.15
C VAL A 33 -0.19 7.60 -4.64
N TYR A 34 -0.28 6.78 -3.59
CA TYR A 34 0.87 6.00 -3.14
C TYR A 34 1.35 5.02 -4.21
N GLY A 35 0.44 4.36 -4.94
CA GLY A 35 0.76 3.50 -6.07
C GLY A 35 1.49 4.24 -7.20
N VAL A 36 1.08 5.46 -7.53
CA VAL A 36 1.81 6.34 -8.47
C VAL A 36 3.23 6.62 -7.95
N THR A 37 3.36 6.90 -6.66
CA THR A 37 4.66 7.20 -6.03
C THR A 37 5.60 6.00 -6.12
N ILE A 38 5.15 4.80 -5.75
CA ILE A 38 5.96 3.57 -5.87
C ILE A 38 6.37 3.31 -7.32
N SER A 39 5.40 3.38 -8.25
CA SER A 39 5.65 3.09 -9.66
C SER A 39 6.54 4.14 -10.34
N LEU A 40 6.61 5.34 -9.81
CA LEU A 40 7.56 6.38 -10.21
C LEU A 40 8.97 6.07 -9.65
N PHE A 41 9.09 5.81 -8.34
CA PHE A 41 10.40 5.72 -7.69
C PHE A 41 11.14 4.42 -7.98
N ASN A 42 10.46 3.31 -8.28
CA ASN A 42 11.13 2.06 -8.61
C ASN A 42 12.00 2.18 -9.87
N PRO A 43 11.49 2.56 -11.05
CA PRO A 43 12.32 2.76 -12.23
C PRO A 43 13.24 3.98 -12.12
N PHE A 44 12.79 5.06 -11.45
CA PHE A 44 13.59 6.28 -11.28
C PHE A 44 14.92 5.99 -10.59
N LEU A 45 14.92 5.30 -9.46
CA LEU A 45 16.14 5.00 -8.71
C LEU A 45 17.04 4.02 -9.48
N SER A 46 16.46 3.05 -10.18
CA SER A 46 17.23 2.11 -11.01
C SER A 46 17.96 2.84 -12.15
N LEU A 47 17.26 3.70 -12.89
CA LEU A 47 17.82 4.49 -13.98
C LEU A 47 18.88 5.48 -13.47
N LEU A 48 18.65 6.12 -12.33
CA LEU A 48 19.58 7.06 -11.73
C LEU A 48 20.89 6.37 -11.34
N LEU A 49 20.82 5.17 -10.76
CA LEU A 49 21.99 4.38 -10.41
C LEU A 49 22.73 3.84 -11.64
N GLU A 50 21.99 3.43 -12.67
CA GLU A 50 22.56 3.00 -13.94
C GLU A 50 23.35 4.13 -14.61
N GLN A 51 22.79 5.35 -14.66
CA GLN A 51 23.45 6.56 -15.17
C GLN A 51 24.74 6.89 -14.39
N ARG A 52 24.81 6.53 -13.13
CA ARG A 52 26.01 6.68 -12.26
C ARG A 52 27.03 5.54 -12.44
N GLY A 53 26.77 4.59 -13.33
CA GLY A 53 27.65 3.44 -13.54
C GLY A 53 27.65 2.41 -12.41
N THR A 54 26.59 2.39 -11.58
CA THR A 54 26.45 1.42 -10.49
C THR A 54 26.25 0.01 -11.06
N ALA A 55 26.94 -0.97 -10.48
CA ALA A 55 26.84 -2.36 -10.92
C ALA A 55 25.39 -2.88 -10.81
N ALA A 56 24.94 -3.66 -11.78
CA ALA A 56 23.56 -4.22 -11.81
C ALA A 56 23.23 -5.03 -10.55
N SER A 57 24.21 -5.74 -9.97
CA SER A 57 24.04 -6.46 -8.69
C SER A 57 23.67 -5.53 -7.53
N SER A 58 24.27 -4.34 -7.47
CA SER A 58 23.97 -3.34 -6.44
C SER A 58 22.58 -2.72 -6.66
N ILE A 59 22.21 -2.46 -7.91
CA ILE A 59 20.83 -1.98 -8.25
C ILE A 59 19.80 -3.02 -7.83
N GLY A 60 20.03 -4.31 -8.15
CA GLY A 60 19.19 -5.40 -7.70
C GLY A 60 19.11 -5.52 -6.17
N ALA A 61 20.23 -5.35 -5.47
CA ALA A 61 20.25 -5.35 -4.01
C ALA A 61 19.39 -4.21 -3.42
N LEU A 62 19.49 -3.01 -3.99
CA LEU A 62 18.65 -1.88 -3.57
C LEU A 62 17.16 -2.14 -3.83
N ALA A 63 16.84 -2.75 -4.97
CA ALA A 63 15.45 -3.11 -5.31
C ALA A 63 14.84 -4.11 -4.31
N MET A 64 15.65 -5.01 -3.73
CA MET A 64 15.21 -5.97 -2.72
C MET A 64 14.89 -5.34 -1.36
N ALA A 65 15.39 -4.16 -1.05
CA ALA A 65 15.23 -3.54 0.26
C ALA A 65 13.74 -3.27 0.58
N ALA A 66 12.95 -2.75 -0.37
CA ALA A 66 11.53 -2.48 -0.17
C ALA A 66 10.70 -3.77 0.02
N PRO A 67 10.80 -4.81 -0.80
CA PRO A 67 10.16 -6.11 -0.55
C PRO A 67 10.48 -6.70 0.84
N ILE A 68 11.71 -6.59 1.31
CA ILE A 68 12.08 -7.03 2.65
C ILE A 68 11.34 -6.19 3.71
N GLY A 69 11.26 -4.88 3.52
CA GLY A 69 10.49 -4.00 4.39
C GLY A 69 9.00 -4.37 4.43
N VAL A 70 8.38 -4.64 3.28
CA VAL A 70 6.99 -5.13 3.18
C VAL A 70 6.82 -6.45 3.93
N LEU A 71 7.74 -7.39 3.76
CA LEU A 71 7.69 -8.68 4.45
C LEU A 71 7.72 -8.49 5.97
N VAL A 72 8.63 -7.69 6.51
CA VAL A 72 8.69 -7.37 7.95
C VAL A 72 7.41 -6.66 8.39
N GLY A 73 6.91 -5.71 7.60
CA GLY A 73 5.66 -4.99 7.84
C GLY A 73 4.45 -5.92 7.90
N SER A 74 4.38 -6.93 7.03
CA SER A 74 3.26 -7.89 7.01
C SER A 74 3.07 -8.65 8.32
N PHE A 75 4.13 -8.85 9.09
CA PHE A 75 4.07 -9.48 10.42
C PHE A 75 3.79 -8.48 11.56
N LEU A 76 4.25 -7.24 11.43
CA LEU A 76 4.16 -6.24 12.50
C LEU A 76 2.89 -5.40 12.41
N VAL A 77 2.48 -4.99 11.20
CA VAL A 77 1.32 -4.11 10.99
C VAL A 77 0.03 -4.68 11.57
N PRO A 78 -0.33 -5.98 11.43
CA PRO A 78 -1.52 -6.53 12.06
C PRO A 78 -1.52 -6.43 13.58
N LYS A 79 -0.33 -6.44 14.22
CA LYS A 79 -0.20 -6.23 15.67
C LYS A 79 -0.43 -4.76 16.03
N LEU A 80 0.09 -3.84 15.23
CA LEU A 80 -0.09 -2.40 15.41
C LEU A 80 -1.55 -1.99 15.23
N MET A 81 -2.27 -2.57 14.27
CA MET A 81 -3.69 -2.31 14.02
C MET A 81 -4.60 -2.65 15.21
N ARG A 82 -4.16 -3.51 16.14
CA ARG A 82 -4.90 -3.79 17.38
C ARG A 82 -4.80 -2.65 18.39
N SER A 83 -3.68 -1.93 18.39
CA SER A 83 -3.37 -0.91 19.39
C SER A 83 -3.65 0.50 18.88
N TYR A 84 -3.48 0.72 17.58
CA TYR A 84 -3.56 2.04 16.97
C TYR A 84 -4.76 2.14 16.04
N GLU A 85 -5.27 3.35 15.90
CA GLU A 85 -6.36 3.69 15.01
C GLU A 85 -5.88 3.74 13.56
N GLY A 86 -6.66 3.16 12.63
CA GLY A 86 -6.29 3.04 11.22
C GLY A 86 -5.97 4.38 10.54
N ARG A 87 -6.76 5.43 10.84
CA ARG A 87 -6.51 6.78 10.33
C ARG A 87 -5.14 7.32 10.78
N SER A 88 -4.81 7.18 12.06
CA SER A 88 -3.52 7.61 12.60
C SER A 88 -2.37 6.83 11.97
N MET A 89 -2.55 5.53 11.74
CA MET A 89 -1.54 4.69 11.07
C MET A 89 -1.32 5.12 9.62
N LEU A 90 -2.39 5.43 8.87
CA LEU A 90 -2.27 5.90 7.49
C LEU A 90 -1.60 7.28 7.41
N LEU A 91 -1.99 8.22 8.26
CA LEU A 91 -1.35 9.54 8.33
C LEU A 91 0.12 9.44 8.71
N PHE A 92 0.45 8.57 9.66
CA PHE A 92 1.83 8.27 10.02
C PHE A 92 2.61 7.70 8.83
N GLY A 93 2.06 6.69 8.14
CA GLY A 93 2.67 6.08 6.95
C GLY A 93 2.95 7.11 5.86
N VAL A 94 1.97 7.95 5.52
CA VAL A 94 2.13 9.04 4.53
C VAL A 94 3.20 10.03 4.97
N SER A 95 3.21 10.43 6.25
CA SER A 95 4.21 11.39 6.77
C SER A 95 5.62 10.82 6.70
N VAL A 96 5.78 9.54 7.05
CA VAL A 96 7.09 8.87 6.94
C VAL A 96 7.51 8.77 5.48
N GLU A 97 6.62 8.42 4.54
CA GLU A 97 6.96 8.39 3.10
C GLU A 97 7.48 9.74 2.60
N VAL A 98 6.85 10.86 3.00
CA VAL A 98 7.34 12.20 2.66
C VAL A 98 8.77 12.41 3.17
N VAL A 99 9.05 12.03 4.42
CA VAL A 99 10.40 12.14 5.01
C VAL A 99 11.40 11.24 4.28
N LEU A 100 11.01 10.02 3.92
CA LEU A 100 11.86 9.09 3.19
C LEU A 100 12.19 9.60 1.78
N ILE A 101 11.22 10.17 1.06
CA ILE A 101 11.45 10.78 -0.27
C ILE A 101 12.42 11.97 -0.15
N LEU A 102 12.23 12.83 0.85
CA LEU A 102 13.17 13.93 1.12
C LEU A 102 14.55 13.40 1.49
N GLY A 103 14.62 12.32 2.25
CA GLY A 103 15.88 11.65 2.58
C GLY A 103 16.61 11.13 1.33
N LEU A 104 15.89 10.53 0.37
CA LEU A 104 16.48 10.12 -0.92
C LEU A 104 17.04 11.31 -1.72
N MET A 105 16.37 12.45 -1.65
CA MET A 105 16.79 13.67 -2.35
C MET A 105 18.06 14.29 -1.74
N LEU A 106 18.22 14.18 -0.41
CA LEU A 106 19.29 14.84 0.34
C LEU A 106 20.60 14.04 0.43
N THR A 107 20.61 12.78 0.02
CA THR A 107 21.79 11.91 0.14
C THR A 107 22.03 11.11 -1.13
N GLU A 108 23.28 10.81 -1.39
CA GLU A 108 23.70 9.91 -2.48
C GLU A 108 24.31 8.60 -1.96
N SER A 109 24.30 8.40 -0.64
CA SER A 109 24.86 7.21 -0.02
C SER A 109 23.99 5.98 -0.30
N PHE A 110 24.56 4.97 -0.96
CA PHE A 110 23.88 3.70 -1.26
C PHE A 110 23.31 3.02 0.00
N GLY A 111 24.10 2.99 1.09
CA GLY A 111 23.64 2.40 2.36
C GLY A 111 22.45 3.13 2.96
N VAL A 112 22.42 4.46 2.89
CA VAL A 112 21.28 5.26 3.34
C VAL A 112 20.05 5.01 2.46
N TRP A 113 20.23 4.92 1.14
CA TRP A 113 19.14 4.57 0.22
C TRP A 113 18.56 3.19 0.49
N PHE A 114 19.42 2.21 0.84
CA PHE A 114 18.95 0.87 1.21
C PHE A 114 18.04 0.92 2.45
N VAL A 115 18.46 1.66 3.49
CA VAL A 115 17.66 1.84 4.71
C VAL A 115 16.34 2.58 4.42
N ILE A 116 16.40 3.65 3.63
CA ILE A 116 15.20 4.40 3.23
C ILE A 116 14.23 3.50 2.45
N ARG A 117 14.72 2.72 1.49
CA ARG A 117 13.89 1.77 0.72
C ARG A 117 13.28 0.68 1.58
N PHE A 118 14.03 0.18 2.56
CA PHE A 118 13.49 -0.79 3.53
C PHE A 118 12.33 -0.19 4.32
N PHE A 119 12.51 1.01 4.88
CA PHE A 119 11.43 1.68 5.62
C PHE A 119 10.27 2.10 4.71
N GLY A 120 10.52 2.47 3.45
CA GLY A 120 9.47 2.71 2.46
C GLY A 120 8.63 1.45 2.19
N GLY A 121 9.26 0.29 2.12
CA GLY A 121 8.53 -0.98 2.05
C GLY A 121 7.69 -1.27 3.31
N PHE A 122 8.25 -0.99 4.48
CA PHE A 122 7.54 -1.15 5.75
C PHE A 122 6.32 -0.22 5.85
N THR A 123 6.46 1.05 5.52
CA THR A 123 5.34 2.02 5.48
C THR A 123 4.33 1.65 4.40
N GLY A 124 4.79 1.12 3.26
CA GLY A 124 3.94 0.54 2.24
C GLY A 124 3.05 -0.56 2.78
N ALA A 125 3.59 -1.48 3.58
CA ALA A 125 2.77 -2.49 4.24
C ALA A 125 1.70 -1.87 5.16
N ILE A 126 2.00 -0.78 5.87
CA ILE A 126 1.00 -0.05 6.66
C ILE A 126 -0.12 0.47 5.73
N LEU A 127 0.24 1.19 4.67
CA LEU A 127 -0.72 1.82 3.78
C LEU A 127 -1.61 0.78 3.09
N PHE A 128 -1.06 -0.33 2.60
CA PHE A 128 -1.82 -1.40 1.96
C PHE A 128 -2.71 -2.14 2.95
N LEU A 129 -2.15 -2.73 4.00
CA LEU A 129 -2.89 -3.61 4.90
C LEU A 129 -4.00 -2.87 5.67
N VAL A 130 -3.70 -1.65 6.15
CA VAL A 130 -4.71 -0.85 6.87
C VAL A 130 -5.84 -0.45 5.91
N THR A 131 -5.51 0.01 4.70
CA THR A 131 -6.51 0.43 3.71
C THR A 131 -7.39 -0.74 3.28
N GLU A 132 -6.81 -1.89 2.92
CA GLU A 132 -7.59 -3.06 2.50
C GLU A 132 -8.51 -3.56 3.61
N THR A 133 -7.97 -3.73 4.81
CA THR A 133 -8.76 -4.20 5.95
C THR A 133 -9.92 -3.24 6.24
N TRP A 134 -9.65 -1.95 6.23
CA TRP A 134 -10.67 -0.94 6.49
C TRP A 134 -11.74 -0.91 5.40
N ILE A 135 -11.37 -0.98 4.12
CA ILE A 135 -12.33 -1.07 3.00
C ILE A 135 -13.23 -2.30 3.15
N ILE A 136 -12.65 -3.48 3.45
CA ILE A 136 -13.40 -4.73 3.60
C ILE A 136 -14.40 -4.66 4.76
N GLU A 137 -14.04 -4.01 5.86
CA GLU A 137 -14.91 -3.92 7.03
C GLU A 137 -16.01 -2.87 6.88
N ILE A 138 -15.73 -1.73 6.21
CA ILE A 138 -16.68 -0.63 6.07
C ILE A 138 -17.68 -0.85 4.92
N ALA A 139 -17.26 -1.59 3.87
CA ALA A 139 -18.11 -1.84 2.72
C ALA A 139 -19.28 -2.79 3.06
N PRO A 140 -20.53 -2.44 2.67
CA PRO A 140 -21.65 -3.35 2.80
C PRO A 140 -21.37 -4.68 2.10
N ALA A 141 -21.81 -5.79 2.69
CA ALA A 141 -21.54 -7.14 2.17
C ALA A 141 -21.96 -7.32 0.70
N LYS A 142 -23.10 -6.72 0.31
CA LYS A 142 -23.64 -6.74 -1.07
C LYS A 142 -22.76 -6.03 -2.11
N ASP A 143 -21.99 -5.01 -1.68
CA ASP A 143 -21.20 -4.16 -2.57
C ASP A 143 -19.67 -4.34 -2.40
N ARG A 144 -19.24 -5.18 -1.46
CA ARG A 144 -17.82 -5.41 -1.15
C ARG A 144 -16.98 -5.76 -2.37
N GLY A 145 -17.50 -6.65 -3.24
CA GLY A 145 -16.83 -7.02 -4.48
C GLY A 145 -16.66 -5.85 -5.44
N LYS A 146 -17.66 -4.97 -5.55
CA LYS A 146 -17.58 -3.77 -6.41
C LYS A 146 -16.55 -2.77 -5.89
N VAL A 147 -16.52 -2.56 -4.58
CA VAL A 147 -15.56 -1.62 -3.95
C VAL A 147 -14.13 -2.14 -4.11
N LEU A 148 -13.91 -3.44 -3.87
CA LEU A 148 -12.59 -4.05 -4.08
C LEU A 148 -12.20 -4.04 -5.57
N GLY A 149 -13.14 -4.24 -6.49
CA GLY A 149 -12.88 -4.11 -7.93
C GLY A 149 -12.47 -2.68 -8.29
N LEU A 150 -13.17 -1.67 -7.79
CA LEU A 150 -12.81 -0.26 -8.00
C LEU A 150 -11.43 0.06 -7.43
N TYR A 151 -11.16 -0.37 -6.20
CA TYR A 151 -9.86 -0.22 -5.54
C TYR A 151 -8.72 -0.83 -6.37
N ASN A 152 -8.86 -2.09 -6.78
CA ASN A 152 -7.83 -2.78 -7.57
C ASN A 152 -7.64 -2.12 -8.96
N THR A 153 -8.72 -1.66 -9.61
CA THR A 153 -8.65 -0.94 -10.87
C THR A 153 -7.89 0.38 -10.70
N ALA A 154 -8.21 1.17 -9.68
CA ALA A 154 -7.53 2.42 -9.39
C ALA A 154 -6.04 2.20 -9.09
N LEU A 155 -5.72 1.15 -8.32
CA LEU A 155 -4.35 0.77 -8.04
C LEU A 155 -3.59 0.34 -9.30
N ALA A 156 -4.17 -0.51 -10.15
CA ALA A 156 -3.56 -0.92 -11.41
C ALA A 156 -3.30 0.29 -12.33
N PHE A 157 -4.23 1.23 -12.39
CA PHE A 157 -4.06 2.47 -13.15
C PHE A 157 -2.93 3.33 -12.61
N SER A 158 -2.76 3.38 -11.29
CA SER A 158 -1.69 4.13 -10.64
C SER A 158 -0.30 3.64 -11.05
N PHE A 159 -0.13 2.33 -11.23
CA PHE A 159 1.13 1.74 -11.69
C PHE A 159 1.50 2.12 -13.13
N ALA A 160 0.54 2.46 -13.98
CA ALA A 160 0.80 2.98 -15.32
C ALA A 160 1.20 4.47 -15.32
N ILE A 161 0.71 5.26 -14.36
CA ILE A 161 0.96 6.71 -14.28
C ILE A 161 2.42 7.00 -13.88
N GLY A 162 3.00 6.25 -12.95
CA GLY A 162 4.36 6.51 -12.46
C GLY A 162 5.42 6.53 -13.57
N PRO A 163 5.56 5.49 -14.40
CA PRO A 163 6.47 5.52 -15.55
C PRO A 163 6.17 6.63 -16.57
N LEU A 164 4.89 6.97 -16.77
CA LEU A 164 4.51 8.09 -17.63
C LEU A 164 5.02 9.42 -17.07
N VAL A 165 4.86 9.66 -15.77
CA VAL A 165 5.42 10.84 -15.09
C VAL A 165 6.94 10.87 -15.27
N LEU A 166 7.61 9.73 -15.07
CA LEU A 166 9.06 9.63 -15.24
C LEU A 166 9.51 9.92 -16.67
N SER A 167 8.75 9.48 -17.69
CA SER A 167 9.06 9.77 -19.10
C SER A 167 8.98 11.26 -19.41
N LEU A 168 8.12 11.99 -18.73
CA LEU A 168 7.94 13.45 -18.91
C LEU A 168 8.97 14.27 -18.13
N THR A 169 9.40 13.80 -16.95
CA THR A 169 10.33 14.53 -16.07
C THR A 169 11.78 14.16 -16.28
N GLY A 170 12.02 13.01 -16.88
CA GLY A 170 13.35 12.41 -16.97
C GLY A 170 13.80 11.76 -15.67
N ALA A 171 14.88 10.99 -15.76
CA ALA A 171 15.51 10.30 -14.62
C ALA A 171 16.65 11.14 -13.98
N SER A 172 16.67 12.43 -14.20
CA SER A 172 17.67 13.36 -13.67
C SER A 172 17.02 14.55 -12.98
N GLY A 173 17.71 15.09 -11.98
CA GLY A 173 17.26 16.29 -11.27
C GLY A 173 16.30 16.00 -10.11
N THR A 174 15.66 17.07 -9.61
CA THR A 174 14.85 17.05 -8.39
C THR A 174 13.35 16.85 -8.64
N ALA A 175 12.91 16.96 -9.90
CA ALA A 175 11.49 16.92 -10.26
C ALA A 175 10.75 15.66 -9.78
N PRO A 176 11.26 14.41 -9.94
CA PRO A 176 10.58 13.22 -9.45
C PRO A 176 10.38 13.23 -7.93
N TYR A 177 11.35 13.74 -7.17
CA TYR A 177 11.24 13.84 -5.71
C TYR A 177 10.16 14.84 -5.29
N ILE A 178 10.13 16.02 -5.91
CA ILE A 178 9.13 17.07 -5.61
C ILE A 178 7.73 16.56 -5.94
N ILE A 179 7.57 15.90 -7.09
CA ILE A 179 6.28 15.31 -7.49
C ILE A 179 5.84 14.27 -6.47
N GLY A 180 6.73 13.37 -6.05
CA GLY A 180 6.42 12.36 -5.04
C GLY A 180 6.00 12.97 -3.70
N VAL A 181 6.73 13.97 -3.20
CA VAL A 181 6.39 14.69 -1.95
C VAL A 181 5.03 15.37 -2.07
N VAL A 182 4.80 16.15 -3.13
CA VAL A 182 3.54 16.87 -3.33
C VAL A 182 2.38 15.89 -3.47
N ALA A 183 2.55 14.81 -4.22
CA ALA A 183 1.54 13.77 -4.38
C ALA A 183 1.17 13.16 -3.01
N MET A 184 2.15 12.79 -2.17
CA MET A 184 1.88 12.23 -0.85
C MET A 184 1.21 13.23 0.09
N LEU A 185 1.61 14.51 0.06
CA LEU A 185 0.94 15.55 0.85
C LEU A 185 -0.51 15.74 0.40
N VAL A 186 -0.78 15.77 -0.90
CA VAL A 186 -2.15 15.85 -1.43
C VAL A 186 -2.96 14.61 -1.05
N ALA A 187 -2.37 13.42 -1.07
CA ALA A 187 -3.01 12.18 -0.66
C ALA A 187 -3.42 12.16 0.83
N SER A 188 -2.73 12.92 1.67
CA SER A 188 -3.07 13.03 3.10
C SER A 188 -4.36 13.83 3.35
N ILE A 189 -4.72 14.76 2.47
CA ILE A 189 -5.86 15.66 2.67
C ILE A 189 -7.19 14.91 2.84
N PRO A 190 -7.59 13.99 1.96
CA PRO A 190 -8.83 13.23 2.16
C PRO A 190 -8.83 12.39 3.45
N LEU A 191 -7.66 11.90 3.89
CA LEU A 191 -7.55 11.12 5.12
C LEU A 191 -7.87 11.94 6.37
N LEU A 192 -7.65 13.27 6.34
CA LEU A 192 -8.02 14.16 7.45
C LEU A 192 -9.53 14.19 7.70
N PHE A 193 -10.32 13.92 6.68
CA PHE A 193 -11.79 13.89 6.73
C PHE A 193 -12.35 12.47 6.81
N ALA A 194 -11.50 11.43 6.70
CA ALA A 194 -11.91 10.05 6.89
C ALA A 194 -12.37 9.81 8.34
N GLY A 195 -13.38 8.95 8.50
CA GLY A 195 -13.85 8.54 9.81
C GLY A 195 -12.76 7.86 10.65
N THR A 196 -13.05 7.63 11.92
CA THR A 196 -12.19 6.84 12.81
C THR A 196 -12.43 5.35 12.57
N TYR A 197 -11.36 4.55 12.65
CA TYR A 197 -11.43 3.12 12.43
C TYR A 197 -10.51 2.36 13.36
N ARG A 198 -11.07 1.34 13.99
CA ARG A 198 -10.31 0.35 14.75
C ARG A 198 -10.73 -1.04 14.26
N SER A 199 -9.78 -1.83 13.78
CA SER A 199 -10.09 -3.13 13.21
C SER A 199 -10.66 -4.08 14.27
N SER A 200 -11.82 -4.67 13.96
CA SER A 200 -12.45 -5.74 14.74
C SER A 200 -12.09 -7.14 14.16
N ALA A 201 -11.60 -7.20 12.93
CA ALA A 201 -11.30 -8.45 12.24
C ALA A 201 -10.11 -9.22 12.84
N LEU A 202 -9.26 -8.53 13.61
CA LEU A 202 -8.05 -9.13 14.20
C LEU A 202 -8.32 -9.98 15.46
N ASP A 203 -9.55 -10.02 15.93
CA ASP A 203 -9.99 -10.90 17.04
C ASP A 203 -10.42 -12.29 16.56
N SER A 204 -10.44 -12.52 15.24
CA SER A 204 -10.79 -13.82 14.65
C SER A 204 -9.65 -14.84 14.81
N PRO A 205 -9.97 -16.16 14.91
CA PRO A 205 -8.97 -17.20 15.09
C PRO A 205 -7.92 -17.16 13.98
N ARG A 206 -6.66 -17.17 14.37
CA ARG A 206 -5.50 -17.05 13.49
C ARG A 206 -5.35 -18.30 12.63
N PHE A 207 -5.65 -18.21 11.36
CA PHE A 207 -5.02 -19.11 10.40
C PHE A 207 -3.54 -18.71 10.31
N GLY A 208 -2.66 -19.50 10.89
CA GLY A 208 -1.21 -19.30 10.77
C GLY A 208 -0.80 -19.44 9.30
N VAL A 209 0.22 -18.67 8.88
CA VAL A 209 0.80 -18.77 7.53
C VAL A 209 1.10 -20.22 7.14
N ILE A 210 1.60 -21.04 8.08
CA ILE A 210 1.86 -22.48 7.90
C ILE A 210 0.56 -23.23 7.65
N GLY A 211 -0.55 -22.91 8.33
CA GLY A 211 -1.85 -23.52 8.09
C GLY A 211 -2.38 -23.23 6.68
N PHE A 212 -2.13 -22.04 6.16
CA PHE A 212 -2.52 -21.65 4.79
C PHE A 212 -1.82 -22.51 3.72
N PHE A 213 -0.52 -22.82 3.89
CA PHE A 213 0.22 -23.70 2.98
C PHE A 213 -0.39 -25.10 2.88
N TRP A 214 -0.97 -25.61 3.97
CA TRP A 214 -1.61 -26.94 3.98
C TRP A 214 -3.05 -26.92 3.45
N VAL A 215 -3.77 -25.82 3.64
CA VAL A 215 -5.18 -25.68 3.21
C VAL A 215 -5.31 -25.29 1.73
N ALA A 216 -4.35 -24.53 1.20
CA ALA A 216 -4.41 -24.03 -0.17
C ALA A 216 -3.08 -24.17 -0.93
N PRO A 217 -2.51 -25.39 -1.07
CA PRO A 217 -1.20 -25.58 -1.71
C PRO A 217 -1.20 -25.13 -3.19
N LEU A 218 -2.31 -25.33 -3.89
CA LEU A 218 -2.49 -24.87 -5.28
C LEU A 218 -2.41 -23.34 -5.41
N LEU A 219 -3.00 -22.59 -4.48
CA LEU A 219 -2.92 -21.12 -4.45
C LEU A 219 -1.48 -20.64 -4.25
N VAL A 220 -0.73 -21.32 -3.41
CA VAL A 220 0.70 -21.00 -3.18
C VAL A 220 1.50 -21.20 -4.46
N VAL A 221 1.28 -22.33 -5.16
CA VAL A 221 1.96 -22.61 -6.44
C VAL A 221 1.61 -21.57 -7.49
N VAL A 222 0.34 -21.17 -7.60
CA VAL A 222 -0.12 -20.14 -8.55
C VAL A 222 0.47 -18.78 -8.24
N ILE A 223 0.52 -18.38 -6.96
CA ILE A 223 1.14 -17.10 -6.54
C ILE A 223 2.64 -17.10 -6.85
N PHE A 224 3.32 -18.21 -6.56
CA PHE A 224 4.75 -18.37 -6.88
C PHE A 224 5.00 -18.31 -8.40
N ALA A 225 4.20 -19.01 -9.20
CA ALA A 225 4.31 -19.00 -10.65
C ALA A 225 4.01 -17.62 -11.26
N ALA A 226 3.02 -16.90 -10.73
CA ALA A 226 2.71 -15.53 -11.12
C ALA A 226 3.85 -14.57 -10.79
N GLY A 227 4.44 -14.67 -9.58
CA GLY A 227 5.60 -13.87 -9.18
C GLY A 227 6.85 -14.14 -10.03
N PHE A 228 7.08 -15.39 -10.41
CA PHE A 228 8.19 -15.76 -11.31
C PHE A 228 8.05 -15.17 -12.70
N LYS A 229 6.82 -15.07 -13.21
CA LYS A 229 6.54 -14.47 -14.52
C LYS A 229 6.85 -12.97 -14.56
N GLU A 230 6.60 -12.22 -13.47
CA GLU A 230 6.92 -10.78 -13.40
C GLU A 230 8.43 -10.50 -13.33
N VAL A 231 9.22 -11.45 -12.81
CA VAL A 231 10.68 -11.29 -12.71
C VAL A 231 11.41 -11.74 -13.99
N ALA A 232 10.76 -12.59 -14.82
CA ALA A 232 11.35 -13.18 -16.03
C ALA A 232 11.09 -12.36 -17.32
N LEU A 233 10.32 -11.26 -17.24
CA LEU A 233 10.05 -10.30 -18.32
C LEU A 233 10.75 -8.98 -18.06
#